data_de71cc5da5e315f4d40bad3dc2f2404f
#
_entry.id   de71cc5da5e315f4d40bad3dc2f2404f
#
_cell.length_a   1.000
_cell.length_b   1.000
_cell.length_c   1.000
_cell.angle_alpha   90.00
_cell.angle_beta   90.00
_cell.angle_gamma   90.00
#
_symmetry.space_group_name_H-M   'P 1'
#
loop_
_entity.id
_entity.type
_entity.pdbx_description
1 polymer ?
#
loop_
_entity_poly.entity_id
_entity_poly.type
_entity_poly.pdbx_seq_one_letter_code
_entity_poly.pdbx_strand_id
1 'polypeptide(L)'
;MQESATSLMKNKLQIHLNWKLFLVLLFPPARAIPQVYNPGYDLAAKQDSSLYSSILKEKRAIEIIVPPDYKPDSPARYDVIYLLDGIRAYHFVAFDYLRGEGFLPKNTILVGLLGIKDTNTRYRDFTPTQASPNSGGADNFLLFLKTELVPYINKTFPTKPEGNTLVGGSLGGLFVMYTFLNAPSLFKSYIALDPSLFWDNGYLDKLAVKKLDSLKGLHRTLWMNGREGQAYQEMGIAEMKSVLQARAPADLIWTCVAYPNETHLTTGFKGFWDGLKFSYGGYYGNSNIGFKPMNGIVRKGKPFKLWCYNLLASTYIHYTTEGSEPAPASPNIAYENTFILSRDTKITLKSFCAREEYDLIASGDFKIGDVLPATAKPEGVQPGGLRYAYYEGEWDRLPDFYKMKPIRSGLASKDFDLSGFPHQTTFACLLEGSIEIKQEGYYIFELGGDGGSKVYVGKQLVLGNHYVPGFGENYMVPLEKGFYPFRVEYFHKRGGNDLEPVYLKPEGKEDFPIPLELLYSRN
;
A
#
# COMPACT_ATOMS: atom_id res chain seq x y z
N MET A 1 66.97 -35.79 -4.06
CA MET A 1 66.74 -37.09 -3.42
C MET A 1 65.26 -37.08 -3.06
N GLN A 2 64.41 -37.46 -3.98
CA GLN A 2 63.92 -38.83 -4.20
C GLN A 2 63.28 -39.42 -2.96
N GLU A 3 62.02 -39.59 -3.21
CA GLU A 3 61.18 -40.82 -2.97
C GLU A 3 60.55 -40.85 -1.59
N SER A 4 59.30 -41.22 -1.38
CA SER A 4 58.32 -42.11 -2.05
C SER A 4 56.94 -41.76 -1.52
N ALA A 5 55.89 -41.59 -2.23
CA ALA A 5 55.03 -42.54 -2.93
C ALA A 5 54.46 -43.70 -2.07
N THR A 6 53.18 -43.80 -2.16
CA THR A 6 52.30 -44.93 -2.16
C THR A 6 51.56 -45.34 -0.88
N SER A 7 50.26 -45.46 -1.13
CA SER A 7 49.31 -46.46 -0.62
C SER A 7 48.43 -46.09 0.57
N LEU A 8 47.22 -45.80 0.28
CA LEU A 8 46.11 -46.54 0.86
C LEU A 8 44.85 -46.42 -0.04
N MET A 9 44.54 -47.56 -0.57
CA MET A 9 43.43 -47.84 -1.48
C MET A 9 42.06 -47.77 -0.81
N LYS A 10 41.12 -47.32 -1.62
CA LYS A 10 39.78 -47.86 -1.85
C LYS A 10 38.90 -48.20 -0.64
N ASN A 11 37.88 -47.39 -0.43
CA ASN A 11 36.54 -47.91 -0.21
C ASN A 11 35.53 -47.04 -1.00
N LYS A 12 35.14 -47.60 -2.15
CA LYS A 12 34.00 -47.12 -2.92
C LYS A 12 32.73 -47.56 -2.20
N LEU A 13 32.08 -46.66 -1.49
CA LEU A 13 30.67 -46.81 -1.18
C LEU A 13 29.90 -46.20 -2.34
N GLN A 14 29.36 -47.04 -3.22
CA GLN A 14 28.39 -46.68 -4.24
C GLN A 14 27.05 -46.41 -3.54
N ILE A 15 26.78 -45.14 -3.26
CA ILE A 15 25.43 -44.68 -2.94
C ILE A 15 24.75 -44.42 -4.27
N HIS A 16 23.94 -45.36 -4.73
CA HIS A 16 22.97 -45.16 -5.76
C HIS A 16 21.91 -44.17 -5.23
N LEU A 17 22.15 -42.88 -5.42
CA LEU A 17 21.14 -41.87 -5.19
C LEU A 17 20.13 -41.94 -6.35
N ASN A 18 18.94 -42.39 -6.05
CA ASN A 18 17.81 -42.47 -6.97
C ASN A 18 17.35 -41.06 -7.29
N TRP A 19 17.86 -40.47 -8.36
CA TRP A 19 17.58 -39.12 -8.85
C TRP A 19 16.10 -38.87 -9.25
N LYS A 20 15.26 -39.89 -9.18
CA LYS A 20 13.84 -39.78 -9.53
C LYS A 20 12.92 -39.41 -8.37
N LEU A 21 13.39 -39.30 -7.14
CA LEU A 21 12.56 -38.97 -5.98
C LEU A 21 12.79 -37.55 -5.42
N PHE A 22 13.71 -36.77 -5.98
CA PHE A 22 14.00 -35.41 -5.48
C PHE A 22 13.43 -34.27 -6.33
N LEU A 23 12.69 -34.59 -7.41
CA LEU A 23 12.16 -33.60 -8.35
C LEU A 23 10.65 -33.31 -8.17
N VAL A 24 10.00 -33.86 -7.13
CA VAL A 24 8.54 -33.69 -6.93
C VAL A 24 8.19 -32.81 -5.74
N LEU A 25 9.18 -32.31 -4.99
CA LEU A 25 8.90 -31.54 -3.75
C LEU A 25 9.32 -30.06 -3.78
N LEU A 26 9.63 -29.48 -4.96
CA LEU A 26 10.09 -28.08 -5.03
C LEU A 26 9.26 -27.16 -5.94
N PHE A 27 8.15 -27.63 -6.48
CA PHE A 27 7.20 -26.73 -7.14
C PHE A 27 5.85 -26.85 -6.43
N PRO A 28 5.41 -25.82 -5.71
CA PRO A 28 4.00 -25.70 -5.40
C PRO A 28 3.24 -25.67 -6.73
N PRO A 29 2.01 -26.24 -6.80
CA PRO A 29 1.20 -26.16 -8.01
C PRO A 29 1.16 -24.71 -8.45
N ALA A 30 1.36 -24.49 -9.75
CA ALA A 30 1.32 -23.19 -10.39
C ALA A 30 -0.03 -22.52 -10.13
N ARG A 31 -0.16 -21.88 -8.97
CA ARG A 31 -1.11 -20.80 -8.79
C ARG A 31 -0.55 -19.61 -9.51
N ALA A 32 -1.40 -18.97 -10.26
CA ALA A 32 -1.19 -17.83 -11.11
C ALA A 32 0.13 -17.13 -10.78
N ILE A 33 1.14 -17.37 -11.61
CA ILE A 33 2.26 -16.44 -11.73
C ILE A 33 1.57 -15.10 -11.78
N PRO A 34 1.81 -14.16 -10.82
CA PRO A 34 1.29 -12.81 -10.96
C PRO A 34 1.63 -12.45 -12.40
N GLN A 35 0.61 -12.09 -13.17
CA GLN A 35 0.73 -11.78 -14.57
C GLN A 35 2.03 -10.99 -14.69
N VAL A 36 3.02 -11.56 -15.41
CA VAL A 36 4.31 -10.91 -15.59
C VAL A 36 3.92 -9.53 -16.04
N TYR A 37 4.17 -8.54 -15.18
CA TYR A 37 3.93 -7.15 -15.50
C TYR A 37 4.70 -6.90 -16.78
N ASN A 38 3.97 -6.93 -17.87
CA ASN A 38 4.48 -6.47 -19.15
C ASN A 38 4.24 -4.96 -19.09
N PRO A 39 5.27 -4.15 -18.83
CA PRO A 39 5.15 -2.73 -18.99
C PRO A 39 4.95 -2.51 -20.48
N GLY A 40 3.75 -2.68 -20.93
CA GLY A 40 3.33 -2.07 -22.18
C GLY A 40 3.52 -0.60 -21.94
N TYR A 41 4.67 -0.08 -22.35
CA TYR A 41 4.97 1.34 -22.38
C TYR A 41 3.96 1.98 -23.33
N ASP A 42 2.74 2.12 -22.84
CA ASP A 42 1.73 2.88 -23.56
C ASP A 42 2.06 4.36 -23.38
N LEU A 43 3.00 4.83 -24.21
CA LEU A 43 3.31 6.24 -24.37
C LEU A 43 2.09 7.07 -24.79
N ALA A 44 0.96 6.42 -25.09
CA ALA A 44 -0.29 7.06 -25.46
C ALA A 44 -0.94 7.87 -24.31
N ALA A 45 -0.55 7.61 -23.07
CA ALA A 45 -1.01 8.38 -21.92
C ALA A 45 -0.28 9.73 -21.73
N LYS A 46 0.77 10.01 -22.50
CA LYS A 46 1.49 11.27 -22.45
C LYS A 46 0.73 12.35 -23.22
N GLN A 47 0.34 13.41 -22.53
CA GLN A 47 -0.30 14.60 -23.07
C GLN A 47 0.71 15.74 -23.10
N ASP A 48 1.03 16.26 -24.27
CA ASP A 48 1.80 17.48 -24.40
C ASP A 48 0.84 18.67 -24.32
N SER A 49 1.13 19.58 -23.42
CA SER A 49 0.34 20.78 -23.16
C SER A 49 1.22 22.01 -23.08
N SER A 50 0.63 23.17 -22.92
CA SER A 50 1.38 24.40 -22.72
C SER A 50 0.55 25.45 -21.99
N LEU A 51 1.23 26.24 -21.17
CA LEU A 51 0.67 27.33 -20.42
C LEU A 51 1.41 28.63 -20.77
N TYR A 52 0.67 29.68 -21.13
CA TYR A 52 1.26 31.03 -21.21
C TYR A 52 1.38 31.59 -19.80
N SER A 53 2.59 31.94 -19.42
CA SER A 53 2.89 32.57 -18.13
C SER A 53 2.89 34.09 -18.27
N SER A 54 2.04 34.75 -17.53
CA SER A 54 2.03 36.21 -17.43
C SER A 54 3.23 36.74 -16.63
N ILE A 55 3.76 35.93 -15.71
CA ILE A 55 4.94 36.25 -14.90
C ILE A 55 6.21 36.15 -15.73
N LEU A 56 6.39 35.00 -16.43
CA LEU A 56 7.58 34.76 -17.26
C LEU A 56 7.47 35.44 -18.65
N LYS A 57 6.28 35.88 -19.05
CA LYS A 57 5.95 36.50 -20.35
C LYS A 57 6.28 35.61 -21.53
N GLU A 58 6.08 34.32 -21.36
CA GLU A 58 6.41 33.31 -22.35
C GLU A 58 5.50 32.06 -22.23
N LYS A 59 5.47 31.27 -23.29
CA LYS A 59 4.76 29.98 -23.30
C LYS A 59 5.64 28.88 -22.80
N ARG A 60 5.18 28.15 -21.78
CA ARG A 60 5.91 27.01 -21.19
C ARG A 60 5.28 25.71 -21.64
N ALA A 61 6.09 24.82 -22.20
CA ALA A 61 5.66 23.48 -22.55
C ALA A 61 5.59 22.59 -21.30
N ILE A 62 4.56 21.77 -21.22
CA ILE A 62 4.26 20.89 -20.11
C ILE A 62 3.97 19.49 -20.66
N GLU A 63 4.59 18.48 -20.10
CA GLU A 63 4.29 17.07 -20.36
C GLU A 63 3.46 16.53 -19.19
N ILE A 64 2.37 15.84 -19.49
CA ILE A 64 1.49 15.29 -18.45
C ILE A 64 1.32 13.80 -18.73
N ILE A 65 1.56 12.96 -17.73
CA ILE A 65 1.30 11.53 -17.76
C ILE A 65 0.28 11.22 -16.68
N VAL A 66 -0.86 10.69 -17.09
CA VAL A 66 -1.92 10.21 -16.20
C VAL A 66 -1.87 8.68 -16.09
N PRO A 67 -2.37 8.09 -14.98
CA PRO A 67 -2.48 6.63 -14.87
C PRO A 67 -3.36 6.03 -15.97
N PRO A 68 -3.13 4.76 -16.37
CA PRO A 68 -3.93 4.10 -17.42
C PRO A 68 -5.43 4.03 -17.12
N ASP A 69 -5.79 3.96 -15.84
CA ASP A 69 -7.16 3.93 -15.32
C ASP A 69 -7.72 5.31 -14.96
N TYR A 70 -7.06 6.38 -15.41
CA TYR A 70 -7.50 7.76 -15.16
C TYR A 70 -8.91 8.02 -15.70
N LYS A 71 -9.77 8.58 -14.86
CA LYS A 71 -11.12 9.01 -15.22
C LYS A 71 -11.33 10.45 -14.71
N PRO A 72 -11.60 11.41 -15.60
CA PRO A 72 -11.80 12.83 -15.22
C PRO A 72 -12.89 13.03 -14.16
N ASP A 73 -13.98 12.26 -14.27
CA ASP A 73 -15.16 12.37 -13.40
C ASP A 73 -15.09 11.44 -12.18
N SER A 74 -13.93 10.80 -11.93
CA SER A 74 -13.75 9.96 -10.76
C SER A 74 -13.77 10.78 -9.48
N PRO A 75 -14.36 10.27 -8.38
CA PRO A 75 -14.22 10.88 -7.06
C PRO A 75 -12.78 10.76 -6.52
N ALA A 76 -11.95 9.92 -7.14
CA ALA A 76 -10.56 9.74 -6.77
C ALA A 76 -9.76 11.05 -6.94
N ARG A 77 -8.89 11.31 -5.97
CA ARG A 77 -7.97 12.45 -6.00
C ARG A 77 -6.56 11.97 -6.26
N TYR A 78 -5.82 12.75 -7.04
CA TYR A 78 -4.51 12.38 -7.55
C TYR A 78 -3.39 13.17 -6.89
N ASP A 79 -2.34 12.49 -6.45
CA ASP A 79 -1.06 13.13 -6.14
C ASP A 79 -0.39 13.60 -7.42
N VAL A 80 0.44 14.64 -7.34
CA VAL A 80 1.16 15.17 -8.51
C VAL A 80 2.64 15.24 -8.23
N ILE A 81 3.45 14.68 -9.13
CA ILE A 81 4.91 14.77 -9.12
C ILE A 81 5.34 15.72 -10.24
N TYR A 82 5.89 16.87 -9.87
CA TYR A 82 6.44 17.86 -10.79
C TYR A 82 7.92 17.60 -11.03
N LEU A 83 8.30 17.41 -12.28
CA LEU A 83 9.67 17.17 -12.73
C LEU A 83 10.21 18.39 -13.46
N LEU A 84 11.25 18.98 -12.93
CA LEU A 84 12.02 20.00 -13.62
C LEU A 84 12.85 19.36 -14.75
N ASP A 85 13.05 20.09 -15.85
CA ASP A 85 13.73 19.60 -17.07
C ASP A 85 12.98 18.51 -17.88
N GLY A 86 11.68 18.35 -17.63
CA GLY A 86 10.82 17.42 -18.36
C GLY A 86 10.91 15.96 -17.88
N ILE A 87 10.09 15.12 -18.51
CA ILE A 87 10.03 13.68 -18.19
C ILE A 87 10.99 12.91 -19.09
N ARG A 88 12.01 12.31 -18.52
CA ARG A 88 12.94 11.42 -19.22
C ARG A 88 12.45 9.97 -19.13
N ALA A 89 12.90 9.12 -20.04
CA ALA A 89 12.51 7.71 -20.07
C ALA A 89 12.70 7.00 -18.72
N TYR A 90 13.79 7.24 -18.02
CA TYR A 90 14.03 6.63 -16.73
C TYR A 90 13.09 7.13 -15.62
N HIS A 91 12.62 8.38 -15.67
CA HIS A 91 11.60 8.88 -14.74
C HIS A 91 10.30 8.11 -14.93
N PHE A 92 9.90 7.92 -16.18
CA PHE A 92 8.70 7.17 -16.50
C PHE A 92 8.80 5.72 -16.03
N VAL A 93 9.89 5.02 -16.36
CA VAL A 93 10.11 3.62 -15.96
C VAL A 93 10.08 3.46 -14.44
N ALA A 94 10.83 4.30 -13.72
CA ALA A 94 10.87 4.24 -12.26
C ALA A 94 9.51 4.54 -11.63
N PHE A 95 8.81 5.56 -12.12
CA PHE A 95 7.50 5.94 -11.64
C PHE A 95 6.47 4.84 -11.85
N ASP A 96 6.39 4.31 -13.07
CA ASP A 96 5.39 3.31 -13.43
C ASP A 96 5.61 1.99 -12.67
N TYR A 97 6.88 1.58 -12.53
CA TYR A 97 7.22 0.41 -11.72
C TYR A 97 6.86 0.61 -10.24
N LEU A 98 7.28 1.72 -9.62
CA LEU A 98 6.99 1.97 -8.20
C LEU A 98 5.49 2.07 -7.92
N ARG A 99 4.72 2.63 -8.86
CA ARG A 99 3.26 2.69 -8.79
C ARG A 99 2.63 1.29 -8.94
N GLY A 100 3.11 0.50 -9.90
CA GLY A 100 2.65 -0.87 -10.14
C GLY A 100 2.87 -1.79 -8.95
N GLU A 101 4.04 -1.69 -8.32
CA GLU A 101 4.41 -2.47 -7.13
C GLU A 101 3.83 -1.91 -5.81
N GLY A 102 3.06 -0.82 -5.86
CA GLY A 102 2.40 -0.26 -4.67
C GLY A 102 3.30 0.57 -3.75
N PHE A 103 4.46 1.04 -4.22
CA PHE A 103 5.29 2.01 -3.47
C PHE A 103 4.75 3.43 -3.58
N LEU A 104 3.95 3.69 -4.59
CA LEU A 104 3.25 4.96 -4.82
C LEU A 104 1.75 4.71 -4.95
N PRO A 105 0.91 5.70 -4.61
CA PRO A 105 -0.52 5.62 -4.89
C PRO A 105 -0.77 5.39 -6.38
N LYS A 106 -1.71 4.48 -6.70
CA LYS A 106 -2.14 4.27 -8.09
C LYS A 106 -2.59 5.57 -8.75
N ASN A 107 -3.24 6.42 -7.96
CA ASN A 107 -3.72 7.74 -8.38
C ASN A 107 -2.60 8.78 -8.25
N THR A 108 -1.59 8.72 -9.11
CA THR A 108 -0.50 9.69 -9.17
C THR A 108 -0.28 10.14 -10.61
N ILE A 109 -0.13 11.45 -10.81
CA ILE A 109 0.12 12.11 -12.10
C ILE A 109 1.57 12.61 -12.13
N LEU A 110 2.25 12.45 -13.28
CA LEU A 110 3.53 13.13 -13.53
C LEU A 110 3.31 14.39 -14.36
N VAL A 111 3.95 15.48 -13.98
CA VAL A 111 3.98 16.73 -14.72
C VAL A 111 5.43 17.13 -14.97
N GLY A 112 5.87 17.08 -16.22
CA GLY A 112 7.20 17.51 -16.64
C GLY A 112 7.18 18.97 -17.12
N LEU A 113 8.08 19.78 -16.59
CA LEU A 113 8.26 21.17 -17.03
C LEU A 113 9.45 21.24 -17.97
N LEU A 114 9.18 21.57 -19.23
CA LEU A 114 10.21 21.74 -20.23
C LEU A 114 10.77 23.17 -20.23
N GLY A 115 12.08 23.28 -20.48
CA GLY A 115 12.68 24.54 -20.88
C GLY A 115 12.15 25.00 -22.26
N ILE A 116 12.36 26.25 -22.61
CA ILE A 116 12.10 26.72 -23.98
C ILE A 116 13.16 26.12 -24.90
N LYS A 117 12.69 25.49 -26.00
CA LYS A 117 13.57 24.93 -27.02
C LYS A 117 14.54 25.99 -27.53
N ASP A 118 15.77 25.58 -27.74
CA ASP A 118 16.86 26.42 -28.27
C ASP A 118 17.29 27.62 -27.38
N THR A 119 16.80 27.67 -26.12
CA THR A 119 17.23 28.67 -25.13
C THR A 119 17.66 27.99 -23.84
N ASN A 120 18.69 28.52 -23.17
CA ASN A 120 19.14 27.99 -21.89
C ASN A 120 18.37 28.63 -20.73
N THR A 121 17.03 28.46 -20.72
CA THR A 121 16.17 29.03 -19.68
C THR A 121 16.45 28.45 -18.29
N ARG A 122 17.10 27.27 -18.17
CA ARG A 122 17.47 26.68 -16.88
C ARG A 122 18.34 27.60 -16.03
N TYR A 123 19.32 28.27 -16.63
CA TYR A 123 20.16 29.21 -15.90
C TYR A 123 19.36 30.37 -15.32
N ARG A 124 18.43 30.92 -16.08
CA ARG A 124 17.52 31.94 -15.57
C ARG A 124 16.61 31.39 -14.48
N ASP A 125 15.89 30.32 -14.80
CA ASP A 125 14.75 29.85 -14.00
C ASP A 125 15.16 29.17 -12.68
N PHE A 126 16.32 28.51 -12.65
CA PHE A 126 16.70 27.67 -11.51
C PHE A 126 17.75 28.28 -10.60
N THR A 127 18.27 29.47 -10.91
CA THR A 127 19.31 30.09 -10.10
C THR A 127 18.76 31.28 -9.30
N PRO A 128 19.07 31.35 -7.98
CA PRO A 128 18.53 32.36 -7.09
C PRO A 128 19.20 33.73 -7.20
N THR A 129 20.39 33.80 -7.79
CA THR A 129 21.20 35.02 -7.86
C THR A 129 21.78 35.22 -9.26
N GLN A 130 22.08 36.48 -9.60
CA GLN A 130 22.69 36.82 -10.88
C GLN A 130 24.23 36.66 -10.81
N ALA A 131 24.69 35.43 -10.57
CA ALA A 131 26.11 35.10 -10.51
C ALA A 131 26.73 34.88 -11.91
N SER A 132 25.92 34.78 -12.96
CA SER A 132 26.36 34.69 -14.35
C SER A 132 25.38 35.37 -15.30
N PRO A 133 25.75 35.65 -16.58
CA PRO A 133 24.79 36.16 -17.55
C PRO A 133 23.54 35.28 -17.66
N ASN A 134 22.35 35.88 -17.74
CA ASN A 134 21.07 35.20 -17.86
C ASN A 134 20.73 34.27 -16.68
N SER A 135 21.20 34.58 -15.46
CA SER A 135 20.88 33.85 -14.22
C SER A 135 20.08 34.75 -13.27
N GLY A 136 19.57 34.19 -12.17
CA GLY A 136 18.94 34.94 -11.07
C GLY A 136 17.43 35.12 -11.17
N GLY A 137 16.72 34.28 -11.93
CA GLY A 137 15.26 34.39 -12.11
C GLY A 137 14.43 33.40 -11.27
N ALA A 138 15.02 32.73 -10.29
CA ALA A 138 14.33 31.71 -9.48
C ALA A 138 13.09 32.25 -8.74
N ASP A 139 13.10 33.52 -8.32
CA ASP A 139 11.92 34.14 -7.70
C ASP A 139 10.71 34.18 -8.64
N ASN A 140 10.93 34.60 -9.88
CA ASN A 140 9.87 34.64 -10.88
C ASN A 140 9.40 33.23 -11.26
N PHE A 141 10.32 32.27 -11.34
CA PHE A 141 9.94 30.91 -11.64
C PHE A 141 9.20 30.24 -10.47
N LEU A 142 9.58 30.51 -9.23
CA LEU A 142 8.81 30.08 -8.05
C LEU A 142 7.40 30.71 -8.02
N LEU A 143 7.31 32.00 -8.35
CA LEU A 143 6.01 32.68 -8.43
C LEU A 143 5.13 32.06 -9.52
N PHE A 144 5.70 31.77 -10.70
CA PHE A 144 5.01 31.02 -11.77
C PHE A 144 4.48 29.67 -11.29
N LEU A 145 5.31 28.86 -10.61
CA LEU A 145 4.86 27.58 -10.06
C LEU A 145 3.69 27.76 -9.10
N LYS A 146 3.84 28.71 -8.16
CA LYS A 146 2.88 28.93 -7.08
C LYS A 146 1.54 29.48 -7.57
N THR A 147 1.54 30.41 -8.52
CA THR A 147 0.34 31.18 -8.86
C THR A 147 -0.26 30.84 -10.22
N GLU A 148 0.49 30.18 -11.09
CA GLU A 148 0.01 29.83 -12.43
C GLU A 148 0.00 28.31 -12.66
N LEU A 149 1.13 27.60 -12.56
CA LEU A 149 1.20 26.19 -12.95
C LEU A 149 0.45 25.26 -12.00
N VAL A 150 0.76 25.30 -10.69
CA VAL A 150 0.12 24.40 -9.72
C VAL A 150 -1.40 24.62 -9.67
N PRO A 151 -1.91 25.87 -9.64
CA PRO A 151 -3.35 26.14 -9.77
C PRO A 151 -3.96 25.65 -11.09
N TYR A 152 -3.24 25.77 -12.21
CA TYR A 152 -3.70 25.26 -13.51
C TYR A 152 -3.87 23.73 -13.48
N ILE A 153 -2.89 23.00 -12.97
CA ILE A 153 -2.97 21.54 -12.85
C ILE A 153 -4.10 21.12 -11.90
N ASN A 154 -4.23 21.78 -10.73
CA ASN A 154 -5.30 21.49 -9.77
C ASN A 154 -6.70 21.78 -10.29
N LYS A 155 -6.84 22.73 -11.22
CA LYS A 155 -8.10 23.03 -11.90
C LYS A 155 -8.42 22.04 -13.01
N THR A 156 -7.39 21.54 -13.71
CA THR A 156 -7.54 20.67 -14.89
C THR A 156 -7.74 19.20 -14.49
N PHE A 157 -7.14 18.78 -13.39
CA PHE A 157 -7.19 17.41 -12.90
C PHE A 157 -7.73 17.35 -11.47
N PRO A 158 -8.41 16.27 -11.06
CA PRO A 158 -8.91 16.10 -9.70
C PRO A 158 -7.77 15.76 -8.73
N THR A 159 -6.88 16.72 -8.48
CA THR A 159 -5.69 16.54 -7.66
C THR A 159 -5.98 16.70 -6.16
N LYS A 160 -5.01 16.25 -5.34
CA LYS A 160 -4.86 16.61 -3.92
C LYS A 160 -3.91 17.83 -3.85
N PRO A 161 -4.39 19.05 -3.54
CA PRO A 161 -3.52 20.23 -3.54
C PRO A 161 -2.30 20.11 -2.62
N GLU A 162 -2.44 19.40 -1.49
CA GLU A 162 -1.36 19.16 -0.54
C GLU A 162 -0.49 17.94 -0.89
N GLY A 163 -0.87 17.14 -1.90
CA GLY A 163 -0.18 15.90 -2.28
C GLY A 163 0.97 16.07 -3.27
N ASN A 164 1.41 17.31 -3.55
CA ASN A 164 2.38 17.62 -4.60
C ASN A 164 3.83 17.29 -4.18
N THR A 165 4.63 16.81 -5.14
CA THR A 165 6.08 16.58 -5.01
C THR A 165 6.84 17.39 -6.05
N LEU A 166 7.94 18.05 -5.67
CA LEU A 166 8.84 18.72 -6.59
C LEU A 166 10.16 17.95 -6.71
N VAL A 167 10.59 17.66 -7.93
CA VAL A 167 11.82 16.92 -8.24
C VAL A 167 12.68 17.71 -9.22
N GLY A 168 13.98 17.77 -8.97
CA GLY A 168 14.92 18.38 -9.90
C GLY A 168 16.35 17.91 -9.71
N GLY A 169 17.10 17.85 -10.81
CA GLY A 169 18.50 17.47 -10.82
C GLY A 169 19.45 18.64 -11.13
N SER A 170 20.67 18.61 -10.56
CA SER A 170 21.68 19.65 -10.84
C SER A 170 21.19 21.07 -10.48
N LEU A 171 21.10 21.99 -11.45
CA LEU A 171 20.48 23.30 -11.24
C LEU A 171 18.99 23.19 -10.88
N GLY A 172 18.27 22.17 -11.40
CA GLY A 172 16.90 21.85 -10.94
C GLY A 172 16.88 21.46 -9.47
N GLY A 173 17.87 20.71 -8.99
CA GLY A 173 18.06 20.38 -7.57
C GLY A 173 18.34 21.60 -6.70
N LEU A 174 19.15 22.54 -7.21
CA LEU A 174 19.35 23.84 -6.59
C LEU A 174 18.03 24.59 -6.41
N PHE A 175 17.18 24.61 -7.45
CA PHE A 175 15.88 25.24 -7.40
C PHE A 175 14.90 24.50 -6.46
N VAL A 176 14.95 23.18 -6.38
CA VAL A 176 14.17 22.40 -5.39
C VAL A 176 14.51 22.87 -3.97
N MET A 177 15.80 22.97 -3.64
CA MET A 177 16.25 23.46 -2.33
C MET A 177 15.86 24.93 -2.10
N TYR A 178 15.97 25.76 -3.13
CA TYR A 178 15.52 27.15 -3.08
C TYR A 178 14.02 27.26 -2.78
N THR A 179 13.21 26.44 -3.45
CA THR A 179 11.75 26.38 -3.25
C THR A 179 11.43 25.92 -1.82
N PHE A 180 12.09 24.88 -1.33
CA PHE A 180 11.94 24.40 0.05
C PHE A 180 12.19 25.52 1.08
N LEU A 181 13.24 26.30 0.91
CA LEU A 181 13.61 27.37 1.84
C LEU A 181 12.68 28.59 1.78
N ASN A 182 12.06 28.89 0.61
CA ASN A 182 11.27 30.10 0.40
C ASN A 182 9.77 29.88 0.39
N ALA A 183 9.31 28.68 0.06
CA ALA A 183 7.89 28.31 0.00
C ALA A 183 7.68 26.85 0.46
N PRO A 184 8.06 26.50 1.70
CA PRO A 184 8.06 25.11 2.17
C PRO A 184 6.69 24.45 2.18
N SER A 185 5.61 25.22 2.19
CA SER A 185 4.24 24.70 2.15
C SER A 185 3.72 24.41 0.74
N LEU A 186 4.46 24.79 -0.33
CA LEU A 186 3.99 24.63 -1.71
C LEU A 186 3.95 23.16 -2.14
N PHE A 187 4.89 22.35 -1.65
CA PHE A 187 4.96 20.91 -1.93
C PHE A 187 5.02 20.09 -0.64
N LYS A 188 4.45 18.89 -0.67
CA LYS A 188 4.52 17.92 0.44
C LYS A 188 5.91 17.28 0.52
N SER A 189 6.54 17.10 -0.64
CA SER A 189 7.86 16.44 -0.78
C SER A 189 8.77 17.21 -1.71
N TYR A 190 10.05 17.23 -1.37
CA TYR A 190 11.13 17.86 -2.12
C TYR A 190 12.22 16.83 -2.39
N ILE A 191 12.59 16.65 -3.66
CA ILE A 191 13.60 15.68 -4.09
C ILE A 191 14.68 16.40 -4.91
N ALA A 192 15.83 16.66 -4.30
CA ALA A 192 16.98 17.33 -4.90
C ALA A 192 18.06 16.31 -5.29
N LEU A 193 18.24 16.11 -6.60
CA LEU A 193 19.12 15.10 -7.18
C LEU A 193 20.45 15.71 -7.59
N ASP A 194 21.54 15.34 -6.90
CA ASP A 194 22.90 15.86 -7.10
C ASP A 194 22.92 17.39 -7.33
N PRO A 195 22.33 18.19 -6.39
CA PRO A 195 22.03 19.60 -6.58
C PRO A 195 23.31 20.44 -6.67
N SER A 196 23.29 21.48 -7.52
CA SER A 196 24.41 22.42 -7.72
C SER A 196 24.48 23.46 -6.62
N LEU A 197 24.68 23.04 -5.36
CA LEU A 197 24.66 23.93 -4.18
C LEU A 197 25.90 24.85 -4.09
N PHE A 198 26.96 24.56 -4.86
CA PHE A 198 28.10 25.45 -5.00
C PHE A 198 27.74 26.82 -5.62
N TRP A 199 26.53 26.95 -6.19
CA TRP A 199 26.11 28.17 -6.87
C TRP A 199 26.33 29.42 -6.01
N ASP A 200 26.97 30.44 -6.62
CA ASP A 200 27.25 31.74 -5.99
C ASP A 200 27.85 31.59 -4.58
N ASN A 201 28.98 30.85 -4.54
CA ASN A 201 29.72 30.58 -3.29
C ASN A 201 28.86 30.03 -2.15
N GLY A 202 28.01 29.07 -2.42
CA GLY A 202 27.15 28.45 -1.41
C GLY A 202 26.03 29.38 -0.93
N TYR A 203 25.41 30.11 -1.82
CA TYR A 203 24.32 31.03 -1.48
C TYR A 203 23.20 30.36 -0.68
N LEU A 204 22.80 29.12 -1.07
CA LEU A 204 21.72 28.41 -0.39
C LEU A 204 22.10 27.94 1.02
N ASP A 205 23.36 27.63 1.29
CA ASP A 205 23.81 27.28 2.65
C ASP A 205 23.63 28.46 3.61
N LYS A 206 24.01 29.65 3.16
CA LYS A 206 23.83 30.90 3.91
C LYS A 206 22.35 31.23 4.09
N LEU A 207 21.53 30.98 3.08
CA LEU A 207 20.07 31.16 3.17
C LEU A 207 19.44 30.15 4.13
N ALA A 208 19.86 28.88 4.09
CA ALA A 208 19.38 27.82 4.97
C ALA A 208 19.66 28.14 6.44
N VAL A 209 20.88 28.60 6.75
CA VAL A 209 21.25 29.06 8.12
C VAL A 209 20.31 30.15 8.63
N LYS A 210 19.84 31.06 7.76
CA LYS A 210 18.95 32.14 8.14
C LYS A 210 17.50 31.72 8.30
N LYS A 211 17.05 30.69 7.56
CA LYS A 211 15.62 30.37 7.45
C LYS A 211 15.20 29.13 8.25
N LEU A 212 16.03 28.09 8.34
CA LEU A 212 15.62 26.81 8.93
C LEU A 212 15.10 26.94 10.37
N ASP A 213 15.73 27.77 11.20
CA ASP A 213 15.32 27.95 12.62
C ASP A 213 13.89 28.54 12.75
N SER A 214 13.40 29.22 11.71
CA SER A 214 12.06 29.82 11.70
C SER A 214 10.97 28.90 11.13
N LEU A 215 11.38 27.80 10.49
CA LEU A 215 10.43 26.86 9.90
C LEU A 215 9.88 25.91 10.98
N LYS A 216 8.56 25.83 11.09
CA LYS A 216 7.86 24.98 12.08
C LYS A 216 6.54 24.49 11.48
N GLY A 217 6.04 23.35 11.96
CA GLY A 217 4.78 22.77 11.52
C GLY A 217 4.79 22.36 10.06
N LEU A 218 5.94 21.92 9.54
CA LEU A 218 6.10 21.62 8.13
C LEU A 218 5.43 20.30 7.72
N HIS A 219 5.67 19.24 8.49
CA HIS A 219 5.23 17.87 8.14
C HIS A 219 5.52 17.56 6.66
N ARG A 220 6.77 17.79 6.24
CA ARG A 220 7.26 17.64 4.85
C ARG A 220 8.38 16.62 4.79
N THR A 221 8.64 16.13 3.58
CA THR A 221 9.82 15.31 3.32
C THR A 221 10.81 16.05 2.45
N LEU A 222 12.10 15.91 2.74
CA LEU A 222 13.21 16.44 1.95
C LEU A 222 14.22 15.33 1.69
N TRP A 223 14.33 14.92 0.45
CA TRP A 223 15.36 14.01 -0.04
C TRP A 223 16.44 14.79 -0.76
N MET A 224 17.68 14.54 -0.40
CA MET A 224 18.84 15.05 -1.12
C MET A 224 19.82 13.90 -1.35
N ASN A 225 20.44 13.83 -2.52
CA ASN A 225 21.50 12.87 -2.77
C ASN A 225 22.62 13.50 -3.60
N GLY A 226 23.77 12.84 -3.61
CA GLY A 226 24.90 13.21 -4.43
C GLY A 226 25.83 12.04 -4.68
N ARG A 227 26.84 12.25 -5.52
CA ARG A 227 27.94 11.30 -5.72
C ARG A 227 28.88 11.35 -4.53
N GLU A 228 29.37 10.21 -4.07
CA GLU A 228 30.36 10.19 -2.98
C GLU A 228 31.71 10.80 -3.39
N GLY A 229 32.57 11.01 -2.39
CA GLY A 229 33.94 11.50 -2.58
C GLY A 229 34.04 12.99 -2.85
N GLN A 230 35.01 13.40 -3.69
CA GLN A 230 35.30 14.80 -3.97
C GLN A 230 34.08 15.53 -4.58
N ALA A 231 33.32 14.87 -5.43
CA ALA A 231 32.14 15.45 -6.05
C ALA A 231 31.06 15.87 -5.04
N TYR A 232 30.94 15.15 -3.91
CA TYR A 232 30.03 15.51 -2.85
C TYR A 232 30.36 16.85 -2.19
N GLN A 233 31.65 17.15 -2.06
CA GLN A 233 32.15 18.41 -1.55
C GLN A 233 32.01 19.53 -2.61
N GLU A 234 32.47 19.28 -3.82
CA GLU A 234 32.46 20.27 -4.91
C GLU A 234 31.05 20.74 -5.29
N MET A 235 30.06 19.87 -5.17
CA MET A 235 28.66 20.24 -5.39
C MET A 235 28.01 21.03 -4.21
N GLY A 236 28.72 21.18 -3.07
CA GLY A 236 28.23 21.87 -1.86
C GLY A 236 27.24 21.05 -1.05
N ILE A 237 27.15 19.73 -1.33
CA ILE A 237 26.15 18.86 -0.68
C ILE A 237 26.53 18.57 0.77
N ALA A 238 27.83 18.43 1.04
CA ALA A 238 28.35 18.20 2.40
C ALA A 238 28.03 19.36 3.35
N GLU A 239 28.19 20.58 2.88
CA GLU A 239 27.90 21.82 3.62
C GLU A 239 26.41 21.91 3.96
N MET A 240 25.53 21.73 2.97
CA MET A 240 24.08 21.74 3.18
C MET A 240 23.64 20.63 4.12
N LYS A 241 24.19 19.41 4.00
CA LYS A 241 23.93 18.32 4.94
C LYS A 241 24.29 18.73 6.38
N SER A 242 25.44 19.36 6.58
CA SER A 242 25.88 19.84 7.90
C SER A 242 24.93 20.91 8.45
N VAL A 243 24.46 21.83 7.60
CA VAL A 243 23.47 22.84 7.99
C VAL A 243 22.13 22.19 8.40
N LEU A 244 21.66 21.22 7.62
CA LEU A 244 20.43 20.48 7.95
C LEU A 244 20.58 19.66 9.24
N GLN A 245 21.72 19.00 9.47
CA GLN A 245 21.97 18.28 10.72
C GLN A 245 21.90 19.19 11.96
N ALA A 246 22.35 20.42 11.81
CA ALA A 246 22.37 21.37 12.92
C ALA A 246 21.03 22.10 13.14
N ARG A 247 20.22 22.29 12.09
CA ARG A 247 19.11 23.27 12.10
C ARG A 247 17.81 22.77 11.48
N ALA A 248 17.73 21.52 10.98
CA ALA A 248 16.49 21.04 10.41
C ALA A 248 15.35 21.05 11.45
N PRO A 249 14.15 21.55 11.09
CA PRO A 249 13.00 21.47 11.97
C PRO A 249 12.71 20.03 12.42
N ALA A 250 12.25 19.83 13.64
CA ALA A 250 12.01 18.51 14.22
C ALA A 250 10.92 17.71 13.47
N ASP A 251 10.02 18.41 12.79
CA ASP A 251 8.91 17.88 12.02
C ASP A 251 9.21 17.73 10.52
N LEU A 252 10.45 18.00 10.11
CA LEU A 252 10.94 17.71 8.77
C LEU A 252 11.52 16.30 8.72
N ILE A 253 10.92 15.42 7.93
CA ILE A 253 11.49 14.10 7.62
C ILE A 253 12.50 14.29 6.50
N TRP A 254 13.79 14.17 6.78
CA TRP A 254 14.81 14.42 5.77
C TRP A 254 15.95 13.41 5.78
N THR A 255 16.59 13.27 4.64
CA THR A 255 17.82 12.51 4.51
C THR A 255 18.70 13.07 3.39
N CYS A 256 19.99 12.79 3.48
CA CYS A 256 20.98 13.12 2.45
C CYS A 256 21.91 11.94 2.22
N VAL A 257 21.86 11.36 1.02
CA VAL A 257 22.55 10.11 0.66
C VAL A 257 23.70 10.38 -0.29
N ALA A 258 24.89 9.82 0.02
CA ALA A 258 26.01 9.77 -0.91
C ALA A 258 26.01 8.41 -1.62
N TYR A 259 25.99 8.39 -2.95
CA TYR A 259 26.00 7.17 -3.74
C TYR A 259 27.40 6.84 -4.25
N PRO A 260 27.92 5.64 -3.96
CA PRO A 260 29.18 5.18 -4.51
C PRO A 260 29.05 4.81 -5.98
N ASN A 261 30.15 5.00 -6.72
CA ASN A 261 30.28 4.58 -8.12
C ASN A 261 29.24 5.14 -9.10
N GLU A 262 28.66 6.30 -8.80
CA GLU A 262 27.70 6.96 -9.67
C GLU A 262 28.29 8.14 -10.44
N THR A 263 27.75 8.38 -11.63
CA THR A 263 27.98 9.61 -12.40
C THR A 263 26.93 10.65 -12.08
N HIS A 264 27.12 11.90 -12.54
CA HIS A 264 26.10 12.96 -12.40
C HIS A 264 24.75 12.60 -13.03
N LEU A 265 24.74 11.77 -14.08
CA LEU A 265 23.51 11.32 -14.74
C LEU A 265 22.89 10.11 -14.05
N THR A 266 23.69 9.11 -13.66
CA THR A 266 23.16 7.87 -13.07
C THR A 266 22.68 8.08 -11.64
N THR A 267 23.32 9.01 -10.92
CA THR A 267 22.85 9.42 -9.58
C THR A 267 21.45 10.06 -9.62
N GLY A 268 21.07 10.67 -10.76
CA GLY A 268 19.72 11.20 -10.99
C GLY A 268 18.67 10.11 -11.04
N PHE A 269 18.92 8.99 -11.74
CA PHE A 269 18.01 7.84 -11.80
C PHE A 269 17.83 7.20 -10.42
N LYS A 270 18.95 6.85 -9.78
CA LYS A 270 18.93 6.19 -8.47
C LYS A 270 18.29 7.06 -7.39
N GLY A 271 18.63 8.35 -7.39
CA GLY A 271 18.07 9.31 -6.44
C GLY A 271 16.58 9.58 -6.66
N PHE A 272 16.10 9.55 -7.90
CA PHE A 272 14.67 9.66 -8.20
C PHE A 272 13.89 8.46 -7.64
N TRP A 273 14.39 7.24 -7.88
CA TRP A 273 13.82 6.00 -7.37
C TRP A 273 13.74 6.00 -5.83
N ASP A 274 14.87 6.22 -5.17
CA ASP A 274 14.98 6.17 -3.72
C ASP A 274 14.26 7.37 -3.06
N GLY A 275 14.31 8.55 -3.68
CA GLY A 275 13.64 9.75 -3.23
C GLY A 275 12.12 9.62 -3.25
N LEU A 276 11.55 8.98 -4.26
CA LEU A 276 10.12 8.67 -4.28
C LEU A 276 9.74 7.70 -3.17
N LYS A 277 10.49 6.60 -3.01
CA LYS A 277 10.24 5.64 -1.92
C LYS A 277 10.35 6.30 -0.54
N PHE A 278 11.30 7.19 -0.35
CA PHE A 278 11.44 7.97 0.88
C PHE A 278 10.26 8.91 1.10
N SER A 279 9.86 9.63 0.05
CA SER A 279 8.75 10.60 0.10
C SER A 279 7.40 9.95 0.41
N TYR A 280 7.25 8.66 0.10
CA TYR A 280 6.10 7.83 0.41
C TYR A 280 6.44 6.72 1.42
N GLY A 281 7.42 6.96 2.31
CA GLY A 281 7.83 6.00 3.33
C GLY A 281 6.63 5.52 4.16
N GLY A 282 6.53 4.21 4.34
CA GLY A 282 5.40 3.59 5.02
C GLY A 282 4.17 3.30 4.15
N TYR A 283 4.04 3.91 2.97
CA TYR A 283 2.90 3.66 2.08
C TYR A 283 2.89 2.22 1.53
N TYR A 284 4.07 1.70 1.14
CA TYR A 284 4.19 0.32 0.70
C TYR A 284 3.78 -0.65 1.81
N GLY A 285 2.87 -1.53 1.47
CA GLY A 285 2.37 -2.50 2.42
C GLY A 285 1.29 -1.96 3.36
N ASN A 286 0.98 -0.68 3.33
CA ASN A 286 -0.06 -0.09 4.16
C ASN A 286 -1.44 -0.66 3.85
N SER A 287 -1.69 -1.04 2.58
CA SER A 287 -2.91 -1.73 2.14
C SER A 287 -3.15 -3.09 2.81
N ASN A 288 -2.15 -3.64 3.47
CA ASN A 288 -2.17 -4.95 4.10
C ASN A 288 -1.87 -4.90 5.61
N ILE A 289 -1.98 -3.72 6.24
CA ILE A 289 -1.83 -3.64 7.70
C ILE A 289 -2.94 -4.46 8.36
N GLY A 290 -2.57 -5.45 9.16
CA GLY A 290 -3.55 -6.29 9.80
C GLY A 290 -2.95 -7.54 10.42
N PHE A 291 -3.84 -8.38 10.88
CA PHE A 291 -3.53 -9.68 11.45
C PHE A 291 -4.66 -10.66 11.15
N LYS A 292 -4.37 -11.94 11.13
CA LYS A 292 -5.36 -12.99 10.90
C LYS A 292 -5.26 -14.03 12.01
N PRO A 293 -6.35 -14.27 12.74
CA PRO A 293 -7.67 -13.62 12.67
C PRO A 293 -7.65 -12.16 13.15
N MET A 294 -8.60 -11.33 12.67
CA MET A 294 -8.76 -9.94 13.15
C MET A 294 -9.52 -9.86 14.46
N ASN A 295 -10.46 -10.76 14.67
CA ASN A 295 -11.29 -10.82 15.88
C ASN A 295 -11.47 -12.26 16.30
N GLY A 296 -11.90 -12.50 17.54
CA GLY A 296 -12.27 -13.85 17.88
C GLY A 296 -12.36 -14.20 19.36
N ILE A 297 -12.71 -15.47 19.57
CA ILE A 297 -12.76 -16.10 20.88
C ILE A 297 -11.49 -16.96 21.05
N VAL A 298 -10.71 -16.65 22.08
CA VAL A 298 -9.56 -17.44 22.50
C VAL A 298 -9.99 -18.38 23.61
N ARG A 299 -9.72 -19.68 23.46
CA ARG A 299 -10.11 -20.71 24.42
C ARG A 299 -9.45 -20.47 25.78
N LYS A 300 -10.25 -20.48 26.82
CA LYS A 300 -9.79 -20.39 28.20
C LYS A 300 -8.73 -21.44 28.51
N GLY A 301 -7.60 -21.00 29.08
CA GLY A 301 -6.48 -21.87 29.44
C GLY A 301 -5.62 -22.40 28.27
N LYS A 302 -5.91 -22.01 27.03
CA LYS A 302 -5.10 -22.33 25.85
C LYS A 302 -4.72 -21.05 25.12
N PRO A 303 -3.54 -20.45 25.41
CA PRO A 303 -3.08 -19.25 24.73
C PRO A 303 -3.02 -19.44 23.22
N PHE A 304 -3.37 -18.41 22.46
CA PHE A 304 -3.30 -18.39 21.01
C PHE A 304 -2.17 -17.48 20.54
N LYS A 305 -1.40 -17.95 19.55
CA LYS A 305 -0.34 -17.16 18.94
C LYS A 305 -0.87 -16.47 17.69
N LEU A 306 -1.10 -15.15 17.79
CA LEU A 306 -1.55 -14.32 16.69
C LEU A 306 -0.38 -13.82 15.86
N TRP A 307 -0.47 -13.93 14.55
CA TRP A 307 0.52 -13.42 13.60
C TRP A 307 0.05 -12.11 12.97
N CYS A 308 0.96 -11.13 12.92
CA CYS A 308 0.77 -9.95 12.10
C CYS A 308 1.42 -10.14 10.74
N TYR A 309 0.73 -9.73 9.69
CA TYR A 309 1.31 -9.71 8.35
C TYR A 309 1.64 -8.29 7.90
N ASN A 310 2.41 -8.26 6.82
CA ASN A 310 3.02 -7.10 6.23
C ASN A 310 4.25 -6.58 6.98
N LEU A 311 5.23 -7.45 7.07
CA LEU A 311 6.49 -7.18 7.78
C LEU A 311 7.44 -6.26 7.01
N LEU A 312 7.23 -6.04 5.71
CA LEU A 312 8.11 -5.20 4.90
C LEU A 312 8.10 -3.72 5.29
N ALA A 313 6.99 -3.25 5.85
CA ALA A 313 6.84 -1.88 6.36
C ALA A 313 6.82 -1.82 7.90
N SER A 314 7.32 -2.84 8.59
CA SER A 314 7.21 -3.00 10.05
C SER A 314 7.75 -1.81 10.86
N THR A 315 8.78 -1.12 10.36
CA THR A 315 9.36 0.06 11.03
C THR A 315 8.39 1.25 11.10
N TYR A 316 7.36 1.24 10.29
CA TYR A 316 6.34 2.29 10.25
C TYR A 316 5.05 1.92 10.98
N ILE A 317 4.93 0.68 11.49
CA ILE A 317 3.71 0.20 12.13
C ILE A 317 3.96 0.07 13.64
N HIS A 318 3.17 0.79 14.40
CA HIS A 318 3.17 0.75 15.86
C HIS A 318 1.90 0.10 16.38
N TYR A 319 1.92 -0.38 17.63
CA TYR A 319 0.78 -1.08 18.21
C TYR A 319 0.53 -0.75 19.68
N THR A 320 -0.71 -1.01 20.10
CA THR A 320 -1.13 -1.13 21.50
C THR A 320 -1.90 -2.44 21.70
N THR A 321 -2.01 -2.92 22.93
CA THR A 321 -2.73 -4.16 23.28
C THR A 321 -3.92 -3.93 24.23
N GLU A 322 -4.21 -2.70 24.54
CA GLU A 322 -5.34 -2.26 25.39
C GLU A 322 -6.40 -1.49 24.58
N GLY A 323 -6.21 -1.34 23.27
CA GLY A 323 -7.15 -0.72 22.36
C GLY A 323 -7.05 0.80 22.24
N SER A 324 -6.08 1.44 22.90
CA SER A 324 -5.75 2.83 22.62
C SER A 324 -5.16 2.99 21.22
N GLU A 325 -5.29 4.17 20.63
CA GLU A 325 -4.62 4.46 19.36
C GLU A 325 -3.11 4.55 19.59
N PRO A 326 -2.28 3.84 18.79
CA PRO A 326 -0.83 3.95 18.87
C PRO A 326 -0.33 5.36 18.59
N ALA A 327 0.69 5.77 19.34
CA ALA A 327 1.47 6.98 19.12
C ALA A 327 2.84 6.65 18.49
N PRO A 328 3.59 7.60 17.93
CA PRO A 328 4.95 7.36 17.41
C PRO A 328 5.93 6.78 18.44
N ALA A 329 5.67 7.00 19.73
CA ALA A 329 6.46 6.43 20.82
C ALA A 329 5.99 5.03 21.25
N SER A 330 4.85 4.54 20.75
CA SER A 330 4.38 3.18 21.02
C SER A 330 5.34 2.16 20.44
N PRO A 331 5.38 0.93 20.96
CA PRO A 331 6.19 -0.14 20.38
C PRO A 331 5.87 -0.34 18.90
N ASN A 332 6.90 -0.50 18.07
CA ASN A 332 6.71 -0.87 16.68
C ASN A 332 6.70 -2.39 16.50
N ILE A 333 6.09 -2.84 15.41
CA ILE A 333 6.08 -4.25 15.04
C ILE A 333 7.47 -4.65 14.55
N ALA A 334 8.14 -5.55 15.27
CA ALA A 334 9.38 -6.18 14.80
C ALA A 334 9.07 -7.30 13.79
N TYR A 335 10.09 -7.74 13.05
CA TYR A 335 9.99 -8.71 11.95
C TYR A 335 9.28 -10.03 12.31
N GLU A 336 9.30 -10.45 13.57
CA GLU A 336 8.67 -11.70 14.03
C GLU A 336 7.55 -11.45 15.05
N ASN A 337 6.86 -10.34 14.98
CA ASN A 337 5.85 -10.03 15.98
C ASN A 337 4.69 -10.99 15.96
N THR A 338 4.63 -11.72 17.05
CA THR A 338 3.49 -12.53 17.42
C THR A 338 2.97 -12.05 18.77
N PHE A 339 1.66 -11.96 18.88
CA PHE A 339 1.01 -11.70 20.15
C PHE A 339 0.55 -13.02 20.76
N ILE A 340 0.81 -13.21 22.05
CA ILE A 340 0.28 -14.35 22.81
C ILE A 340 -1.00 -13.89 23.49
N LEU A 341 -2.12 -14.35 22.99
CA LEU A 341 -3.44 -14.02 23.50
C LEU A 341 -3.81 -15.03 24.61
N SER A 342 -3.78 -14.59 25.87
CA SER A 342 -4.13 -15.40 27.05
C SER A 342 -5.15 -14.73 27.97
N ARG A 343 -5.55 -13.52 27.62
CA ARG A 343 -6.57 -12.69 28.30
C ARG A 343 -7.33 -11.89 27.24
N ASP A 344 -8.43 -11.28 27.65
CA ASP A 344 -9.11 -10.30 26.80
C ASP A 344 -8.12 -9.25 26.33
N THR A 345 -8.02 -9.08 25.03
CA THR A 345 -7.02 -8.22 24.40
C THR A 345 -7.62 -7.49 23.22
N LYS A 346 -7.48 -6.18 23.20
CA LYS A 346 -7.82 -5.38 22.03
C LYS A 346 -6.54 -4.83 21.42
N ILE A 347 -6.15 -5.36 20.28
CA ILE A 347 -4.95 -4.92 19.55
C ILE A 347 -5.35 -3.81 18.61
N THR A 348 -4.58 -2.72 18.61
CA THR A 348 -4.68 -1.66 17.60
C THR A 348 -3.31 -1.50 16.95
N LEU A 349 -3.29 -1.55 15.62
CA LEU A 349 -2.13 -1.24 14.78
C LEU A 349 -2.37 0.10 14.12
N LYS A 350 -1.34 0.94 14.03
CA LYS A 350 -1.35 2.17 13.24
C LYS A 350 -0.07 2.29 12.46
N SER A 351 -0.17 2.61 11.17
CA SER A 351 0.98 3.02 10.38
C SER A 351 1.26 4.51 10.60
N PHE A 352 2.54 4.88 10.53
CA PHE A 352 3.01 6.26 10.54
C PHE A 352 3.77 6.50 9.26
N CYS A 353 3.05 6.89 8.23
CA CYS A 353 3.63 7.15 6.92
C CYS A 353 4.36 8.51 6.90
N ALA A 354 5.31 8.67 6.00
CA ALA A 354 5.93 9.97 5.73
C ALA A 354 4.91 11.03 5.27
N ARG A 355 3.76 10.56 4.80
CA ARG A 355 2.56 11.34 4.46
C ARG A 355 1.40 10.84 5.29
N GLU A 356 1.00 11.61 6.29
CA GLU A 356 -0.02 11.24 7.28
C GLU A 356 -1.38 10.90 6.66
N GLU A 357 -1.69 11.48 5.49
CA GLU A 357 -2.92 11.19 4.75
C GLU A 357 -3.03 9.73 4.28
N TYR A 358 -1.97 8.97 4.41
CA TYR A 358 -1.92 7.54 4.09
C TYR A 358 -1.81 6.64 5.33
N ASP A 359 -1.90 7.21 6.52
CA ASP A 359 -1.93 6.38 7.73
C ASP A 359 -3.18 5.51 7.75
N LEU A 360 -2.99 4.25 8.14
CA LEU A 360 -4.08 3.30 8.35
C LEU A 360 -4.08 2.79 9.78
N ILE A 361 -5.28 2.44 10.23
CA ILE A 361 -5.51 1.82 11.54
C ILE A 361 -6.24 0.50 11.30
N ALA A 362 -5.74 -0.56 11.92
CA ALA A 362 -6.42 -1.84 12.00
C ALA A 362 -6.57 -2.23 13.48
N SER A 363 -7.75 -2.70 13.85
CA SER A 363 -8.03 -3.11 15.24
C SER A 363 -8.64 -4.50 15.27
N GLY A 364 -8.34 -5.25 16.32
CA GLY A 364 -8.94 -6.55 16.58
C GLY A 364 -9.31 -6.72 18.05
N ASP A 365 -10.44 -7.36 18.30
CA ASP A 365 -10.94 -7.64 19.65
C ASP A 365 -10.98 -9.16 19.89
N PHE A 366 -10.22 -9.61 20.88
CA PHE A 366 -10.11 -11.01 21.26
C PHE A 366 -10.63 -11.19 22.69
N LYS A 367 -11.62 -12.06 22.84
CA LYS A 367 -12.21 -12.40 24.14
C LYS A 367 -11.84 -13.80 24.57
N ILE A 368 -11.59 -13.98 25.84
CA ILE A 368 -11.44 -15.32 26.40
C ILE A 368 -12.82 -15.94 26.58
N GLY A 369 -12.98 -17.13 26.05
CA GLY A 369 -14.26 -17.86 26.12
C GLY A 369 -14.07 -19.37 26.14
N ASP A 370 -15.20 -20.06 26.31
CA ASP A 370 -15.21 -21.50 26.21
C ASP A 370 -15.32 -21.95 24.74
N VAL A 371 -14.99 -23.21 24.48
CA VAL A 371 -15.24 -23.86 23.19
C VAL A 371 -16.75 -23.87 22.96
N LEU A 372 -17.21 -23.47 21.77
CA LEU A 372 -18.62 -23.57 21.43
C LEU A 372 -19.02 -25.05 21.35
N PRO A 373 -20.07 -25.45 22.08
CA PRO A 373 -20.50 -26.84 22.09
C PRO A 373 -21.17 -27.20 20.77
N ALA A 374 -20.85 -28.37 20.26
CA ALA A 374 -21.49 -28.93 19.09
C ALA A 374 -22.85 -29.53 19.44
N THR A 375 -23.70 -29.70 18.43
CA THR A 375 -24.92 -30.49 18.50
C THR A 375 -24.78 -31.82 17.77
N ALA A 376 -25.68 -32.74 18.01
CA ALA A 376 -25.82 -33.92 17.18
C ALA A 376 -26.25 -33.51 15.75
N LYS A 377 -26.03 -34.41 14.79
CA LYS A 377 -26.51 -34.20 13.42
C LYS A 377 -28.03 -34.01 13.44
N PRO A 378 -28.59 -32.91 12.90
CA PRO A 378 -30.03 -32.73 12.84
C PRO A 378 -30.70 -33.82 12.00
N GLU A 379 -31.90 -34.19 12.39
CA GLU A 379 -32.68 -35.19 11.66
C GLU A 379 -33.10 -34.67 10.27
N GLY A 380 -33.07 -35.56 9.26
CA GLY A 380 -33.54 -35.28 7.92
C GLY A 380 -32.64 -34.33 7.09
N VAL A 381 -31.43 -33.97 7.57
CA VAL A 381 -30.52 -33.15 6.78
C VAL A 381 -29.62 -34.03 5.90
N GLN A 382 -29.36 -33.54 4.70
CA GLN A 382 -28.44 -34.15 3.73
C GLN A 382 -27.29 -33.18 3.44
N PRO A 383 -26.08 -33.71 3.15
CA PRO A 383 -24.95 -32.89 2.71
C PRO A 383 -25.18 -32.36 1.29
N GLY A 384 -24.49 -31.28 0.94
CA GLY A 384 -24.47 -30.75 -0.43
C GLY A 384 -24.94 -29.30 -0.58
N GLY A 385 -25.01 -28.55 0.51
CA GLY A 385 -25.25 -27.11 0.48
C GLY A 385 -26.23 -26.61 1.52
N LEU A 386 -26.53 -25.32 1.44
CA LEU A 386 -27.48 -24.61 2.31
C LEU A 386 -28.77 -24.28 1.54
N ARG A 387 -29.86 -24.18 2.22
CA ARG A 387 -31.10 -23.62 1.62
C ARG A 387 -30.96 -22.12 1.52
N TYR A 388 -31.34 -21.58 0.36
CA TYR A 388 -31.41 -20.15 0.18
C TYR A 388 -32.84 -19.63 0.10
N ALA A 389 -33.02 -18.39 0.55
CA ALA A 389 -34.20 -17.57 0.28
C ALA A 389 -33.70 -16.26 -0.37
N TYR A 390 -34.28 -15.92 -1.54
CA TYR A 390 -33.89 -14.78 -2.35
C TYR A 390 -34.98 -13.70 -2.32
N TYR A 391 -34.51 -12.44 -2.23
CA TYR A 391 -35.36 -11.26 -2.08
C TYR A 391 -34.86 -10.15 -3.01
N GLU A 392 -35.76 -9.38 -3.60
CA GLU A 392 -35.44 -8.18 -4.37
C GLU A 392 -35.91 -6.93 -3.63
N GLY A 393 -35.11 -5.87 -3.71
CA GLY A 393 -35.40 -4.59 -3.07
C GLY A 393 -34.16 -3.72 -3.00
N GLU A 394 -34.34 -2.50 -2.53
CA GLU A 394 -33.24 -1.56 -2.30
C GLU A 394 -33.01 -1.39 -0.80
N TRP A 395 -31.78 -1.68 -0.37
CA TRP A 395 -31.40 -1.58 1.04
C TRP A 395 -30.07 -0.87 1.19
N ASP A 396 -29.94 -0.09 2.25
CA ASP A 396 -28.66 0.49 2.70
C ASP A 396 -27.99 -0.33 3.82
N ARG A 397 -28.69 -1.32 4.33
CA ARG A 397 -28.25 -2.28 5.35
C ARG A 397 -29.00 -3.60 5.19
N LEU A 398 -28.51 -4.66 5.82
CA LEU A 398 -29.17 -5.97 5.82
C LEU A 398 -30.63 -5.84 6.22
N PRO A 399 -31.57 -6.37 5.40
CA PRO A 399 -32.99 -6.35 5.72
C PRO A 399 -33.36 -7.30 6.87
N ASP A 400 -34.51 -7.09 7.47
CA ASP A 400 -35.09 -8.03 8.43
C ASP A 400 -35.80 -9.17 7.68
N PHE A 401 -35.05 -10.23 7.40
CA PHE A 401 -35.52 -11.38 6.63
C PHE A 401 -36.78 -12.05 7.21
N TYR A 402 -37.00 -11.95 8.53
CA TYR A 402 -38.19 -12.53 9.17
C TYR A 402 -39.49 -11.79 8.85
N LYS A 403 -39.40 -10.55 8.38
CA LYS A 403 -40.56 -9.74 7.97
C LYS A 403 -40.82 -9.77 6.47
N MET A 404 -40.05 -10.56 5.73
CA MET A 404 -40.09 -10.56 4.27
C MET A 404 -40.53 -11.93 3.74
N LYS A 405 -41.22 -11.93 2.60
CA LYS A 405 -41.55 -13.14 1.88
C LYS A 405 -40.53 -13.33 0.74
N PRO A 406 -39.84 -14.49 0.66
CA PRO A 406 -38.91 -14.73 -0.42
C PRO A 406 -39.62 -14.82 -1.77
N ILE A 407 -39.00 -14.30 -2.81
CA ILE A 407 -39.44 -14.41 -4.21
C ILE A 407 -39.11 -15.80 -4.73
N ARG A 408 -37.95 -16.32 -4.35
CA ARG A 408 -37.49 -17.65 -4.75
C ARG A 408 -36.74 -18.30 -3.60
N SER A 409 -36.80 -19.61 -3.52
CA SER A 409 -35.99 -20.40 -2.60
C SER A 409 -35.55 -21.70 -3.24
N GLY A 410 -34.47 -22.28 -2.74
CA GLY A 410 -33.88 -23.50 -3.30
C GLY A 410 -32.69 -23.99 -2.50
N LEU A 411 -31.87 -24.84 -3.12
CA LEU A 411 -30.61 -25.33 -2.57
C LEU A 411 -29.43 -24.61 -3.26
N ALA A 412 -28.58 -23.97 -2.48
CA ALA A 412 -27.31 -23.47 -2.93
C ALA A 412 -26.28 -24.63 -2.94
N SER A 413 -26.20 -25.30 -4.08
CA SER A 413 -25.46 -26.56 -4.26
C SER A 413 -24.14 -26.39 -5.01
N LYS A 414 -23.69 -25.14 -5.29
CA LYS A 414 -22.48 -24.88 -6.04
C LYS A 414 -21.82 -23.63 -5.50
N ASP A 415 -20.79 -23.79 -4.72
CA ASP A 415 -19.87 -22.75 -4.19
C ASP A 415 -20.52 -21.40 -3.84
N PHE A 416 -21.75 -21.41 -3.28
CA PHE A 416 -22.57 -20.21 -3.09
C PHE A 416 -22.75 -19.39 -4.37
N ASP A 417 -22.71 -20.05 -5.56
CA ASP A 417 -22.81 -19.43 -6.86
C ASP A 417 -24.08 -18.59 -7.00
N LEU A 418 -23.92 -17.30 -6.88
CA LEU A 418 -24.97 -16.30 -7.11
C LEU A 418 -25.15 -15.96 -8.59
N SER A 419 -24.42 -16.61 -9.51
CA SER A 419 -24.51 -16.37 -10.96
C SER A 419 -25.91 -16.63 -11.53
N GLY A 420 -26.71 -17.45 -10.86
CA GLY A 420 -28.12 -17.68 -11.19
C GLY A 420 -29.09 -16.58 -10.75
N PHE A 421 -28.60 -15.54 -10.05
CA PHE A 421 -29.39 -14.38 -9.65
C PHE A 421 -29.22 -13.22 -10.62
N PRO A 422 -30.21 -12.31 -10.75
CA PRO A 422 -30.08 -11.16 -11.65
C PRO A 422 -28.94 -10.24 -11.25
N HIS A 423 -27.95 -10.07 -12.12
CA HIS A 423 -26.75 -9.25 -11.86
C HIS A 423 -27.01 -7.72 -11.86
N GLN A 424 -28.18 -7.29 -12.33
CA GLN A 424 -28.48 -5.87 -12.54
C GLN A 424 -29.36 -5.25 -11.46
N THR A 425 -29.82 -6.03 -10.51
CA THR A 425 -30.73 -5.57 -9.45
C THR A 425 -30.10 -5.74 -8.08
N THR A 426 -30.41 -4.83 -7.18
CA THR A 426 -30.10 -5.00 -5.77
C THR A 426 -30.94 -6.17 -5.23
N PHE A 427 -30.29 -7.10 -4.53
CA PHE A 427 -30.94 -8.27 -3.95
C PHE A 427 -30.40 -8.59 -2.56
N ALA A 428 -31.16 -9.37 -1.81
CA ALA A 428 -30.69 -9.96 -0.57
C ALA A 428 -30.90 -11.49 -0.59
N CYS A 429 -30.04 -12.18 0.13
CA CYS A 429 -30.09 -13.63 0.23
C CYS A 429 -29.88 -14.08 1.67
N LEU A 430 -30.70 -15.01 2.11
CA LEU A 430 -30.55 -15.72 3.38
C LEU A 430 -30.22 -17.17 3.07
N LEU A 431 -29.06 -17.67 3.57
CA LEU A 431 -28.68 -19.07 3.46
C LEU A 431 -28.71 -19.71 4.85
N GLU A 432 -29.37 -20.84 4.98
CA GLU A 432 -29.53 -21.53 6.26
C GLU A 432 -29.34 -23.03 6.13
N GLY A 433 -28.74 -23.61 7.18
CA GLY A 433 -28.54 -25.05 7.31
C GLY A 433 -27.66 -25.38 8.51
N SER A 434 -26.78 -26.35 8.35
CA SER A 434 -25.81 -26.73 9.37
C SER A 434 -24.44 -26.93 8.73
N ILE A 435 -23.39 -26.65 9.48
CA ILE A 435 -22.01 -26.99 9.13
C ILE A 435 -21.50 -28.13 10.02
N GLU A 436 -20.84 -29.12 9.42
CA GLU A 436 -20.16 -30.20 10.13
C GLU A 436 -18.70 -29.80 10.39
N ILE A 437 -18.32 -29.81 11.65
CA ILE A 437 -16.94 -29.63 12.11
C ILE A 437 -16.34 -31.00 12.40
N LYS A 438 -15.38 -31.44 11.58
CA LYS A 438 -14.81 -32.81 11.67
C LYS A 438 -13.74 -32.95 12.75
N GLN A 439 -13.12 -31.86 13.15
CA GLN A 439 -12.04 -31.86 14.13
C GLN A 439 -12.20 -30.67 15.10
N GLU A 440 -12.05 -30.92 16.40
CA GLU A 440 -11.99 -29.85 17.40
C GLU A 440 -10.80 -28.93 17.15
N GLY A 441 -11.01 -27.60 17.25
CA GLY A 441 -9.94 -26.62 17.11
C GLY A 441 -10.44 -25.20 16.87
N TYR A 442 -9.49 -24.33 16.54
CA TYR A 442 -9.81 -22.97 16.12
C TYR A 442 -10.14 -22.93 14.63
N TYR A 443 -11.28 -22.34 14.31
CA TYR A 443 -11.71 -22.07 12.95
C TYR A 443 -11.79 -20.57 12.73
N ILE A 444 -11.25 -20.08 11.64
CA ILE A 444 -11.35 -18.69 11.23
C ILE A 444 -12.31 -18.64 10.06
N PHE A 445 -13.37 -17.85 10.20
CA PHE A 445 -14.34 -17.62 9.14
C PHE A 445 -14.07 -16.26 8.51
N GLU A 446 -14.16 -16.21 7.21
CA GLU A 446 -14.02 -15.01 6.40
C GLU A 446 -15.08 -15.02 5.31
N LEU A 447 -15.58 -13.86 4.92
CA LEU A 447 -16.55 -13.71 3.86
C LEU A 447 -16.10 -12.59 2.93
N GLY A 448 -15.80 -12.93 1.69
CA GLY A 448 -15.62 -11.98 0.61
C GLY A 448 -17.00 -11.55 0.06
N GLY A 449 -17.12 -10.28 -0.35
CA GLY A 449 -18.35 -9.78 -0.96
C GLY A 449 -18.36 -8.27 -1.11
N ASP A 450 -19.24 -7.78 -1.96
CA ASP A 450 -19.40 -6.37 -2.33
C ASP A 450 -20.59 -5.67 -1.66
N GLY A 451 -21.24 -6.36 -0.73
CA GLY A 451 -22.39 -5.87 0.03
C GLY A 451 -22.26 -6.09 1.54
N GLY A 452 -23.33 -5.87 2.26
CA GLY A 452 -23.36 -6.16 3.69
C GLY A 452 -23.67 -7.61 3.98
N SER A 453 -23.03 -8.19 5.01
CA SER A 453 -23.20 -9.59 5.37
C SER A 453 -23.19 -9.83 6.88
N LYS A 454 -23.79 -10.95 7.29
CA LYS A 454 -23.62 -11.54 8.62
C LYS A 454 -23.51 -13.05 8.50
N VAL A 455 -22.58 -13.62 9.28
CA VAL A 455 -22.43 -15.08 9.38
C VAL A 455 -22.56 -15.51 10.83
N TYR A 456 -23.37 -16.55 11.05
CA TYR A 456 -23.58 -17.16 12.37
C TYR A 456 -23.15 -18.62 12.35
N VAL A 457 -22.39 -19.00 13.38
CA VAL A 457 -22.07 -20.40 13.70
C VAL A 457 -22.71 -20.74 15.05
N GLY A 458 -23.70 -21.59 15.05
CA GLY A 458 -24.59 -21.76 16.21
C GLY A 458 -25.34 -20.46 16.51
N LYS A 459 -25.20 -19.97 17.75
CA LYS A 459 -25.74 -18.67 18.16
C LYS A 459 -24.72 -17.54 18.07
N GLN A 460 -23.46 -17.86 17.77
CA GLN A 460 -22.39 -16.89 17.71
C GLN A 460 -22.42 -16.15 16.37
N LEU A 461 -22.51 -14.82 16.41
CA LEU A 461 -22.21 -13.97 15.27
C LEU A 461 -20.69 -13.98 15.07
N VAL A 462 -20.23 -14.53 13.96
CA VAL A 462 -18.80 -14.62 13.63
C VAL A 462 -18.37 -13.55 12.61
N LEU A 463 -19.29 -13.04 11.80
CA LEU A 463 -19.04 -11.95 10.88
C LEU A 463 -20.23 -11.00 10.86
N GLY A 464 -19.97 -9.70 10.92
CA GLY A 464 -21.01 -8.67 10.93
C GLY A 464 -20.60 -7.44 10.15
N ASN A 465 -20.49 -7.56 8.83
CA ASN A 465 -20.05 -6.46 7.98
C ASN A 465 -21.23 -5.58 7.54
N HIS A 466 -21.14 -4.28 7.79
CA HIS A 466 -22.11 -3.27 7.37
C HIS A 466 -21.73 -2.55 6.06
N TYR A 467 -21.09 -3.22 5.12
CA TYR A 467 -20.59 -2.64 3.90
C TYR A 467 -19.17 -2.03 4.02
N VAL A 468 -18.17 -2.85 3.78
CA VAL A 468 -16.81 -2.40 3.48
C VAL A 468 -16.38 -3.08 2.19
N PRO A 469 -16.19 -2.36 1.07
CA PRO A 469 -15.59 -2.95 -0.14
C PRO A 469 -14.17 -3.37 0.18
N GLY A 470 -13.85 -4.63 -0.01
CA GLY A 470 -12.51 -5.15 0.23
C GLY A 470 -12.51 -6.45 1.03
N PHE A 471 -11.35 -6.87 1.49
CA PHE A 471 -11.18 -8.09 2.28
C PHE A 471 -12.03 -8.04 3.54
N GLY A 472 -12.91 -9.04 3.66
CA GLY A 472 -13.88 -9.12 4.72
C GLY A 472 -13.27 -9.21 6.11
N GLU A 473 -14.04 -8.82 7.11
CA GLU A 473 -13.75 -9.16 8.49
C GLU A 473 -13.57 -10.67 8.61
N ASN A 474 -12.58 -11.11 9.38
CA ASN A 474 -12.45 -12.51 9.74
C ASN A 474 -12.53 -12.68 11.25
N TYR A 475 -13.05 -13.82 11.67
CA TYR A 475 -13.34 -14.09 13.06
C TYR A 475 -12.96 -15.52 13.44
N MET A 476 -12.20 -15.65 14.52
CA MET A 476 -11.77 -16.92 15.05
C MET A 476 -12.75 -17.41 16.14
N VAL A 477 -13.11 -18.68 16.06
CA VAL A 477 -13.96 -19.33 17.07
C VAL A 477 -13.45 -20.74 17.38
N PRO A 478 -13.30 -21.13 18.66
CA PRO A 478 -12.99 -22.49 19.04
C PRO A 478 -14.25 -23.36 18.96
N LEU A 479 -14.21 -24.41 18.16
CA LEU A 479 -15.33 -25.31 17.90
C LEU A 479 -15.01 -26.74 18.35
N GLU A 480 -15.98 -27.43 18.95
CA GLU A 480 -15.95 -28.88 19.14
C GLU A 480 -16.23 -29.60 17.82
N LYS A 481 -15.88 -30.87 17.76
CA LYS A 481 -16.31 -31.74 16.66
C LYS A 481 -17.82 -31.98 16.74
N GLY A 482 -18.55 -31.77 15.63
CA GLY A 482 -19.98 -32.02 15.52
C GLY A 482 -20.69 -31.05 14.61
N PHE A 483 -21.95 -30.79 14.82
CA PHE A 483 -22.80 -29.96 13.95
C PHE A 483 -23.16 -28.65 14.62
N TYR A 484 -23.23 -27.61 13.78
CA TYR A 484 -23.63 -26.25 14.19
C TYR A 484 -24.67 -25.71 13.22
N PRO A 485 -25.77 -25.09 13.69
CA PRO A 485 -26.55 -24.23 12.82
C PRO A 485 -25.65 -23.25 12.11
N PHE A 486 -25.78 -23.10 10.81
CA PHE A 486 -25.00 -22.21 10.00
C PHE A 486 -25.93 -21.31 9.18
N ARG A 487 -25.71 -20.00 9.30
CA ARG A 487 -26.57 -19.00 8.65
C ARG A 487 -25.73 -17.88 8.08
N VAL A 488 -26.00 -17.53 6.83
CA VAL A 488 -25.42 -16.40 6.13
C VAL A 488 -26.53 -15.46 5.68
N GLU A 489 -26.45 -14.21 6.09
CA GLU A 489 -27.28 -13.11 5.63
C GLU A 489 -26.43 -12.23 4.71
N TYR A 490 -26.94 -11.92 3.53
CA TYR A 490 -26.21 -11.13 2.54
C TYR A 490 -27.16 -10.20 1.78
N PHE A 491 -26.67 -9.00 1.44
CA PHE A 491 -27.30 -8.18 0.41
C PHE A 491 -26.26 -7.62 -0.54
N HIS A 492 -26.63 -7.59 -1.80
CA HIS A 492 -25.84 -7.04 -2.91
C HIS A 492 -26.30 -5.63 -3.23
N LYS A 493 -25.36 -4.69 -3.39
CA LYS A 493 -25.69 -3.30 -3.72
C LYS A 493 -25.15 -2.85 -5.07
N ARG A 494 -23.88 -3.08 -5.36
CA ARG A 494 -23.19 -2.73 -6.62
C ARG A 494 -21.87 -3.50 -6.71
N GLY A 495 -21.49 -3.98 -7.89
CA GLY A 495 -20.20 -4.63 -8.13
C GLY A 495 -20.33 -6.07 -8.62
N GLY A 496 -19.33 -6.91 -8.33
CA GLY A 496 -19.37 -8.35 -8.60
C GLY A 496 -20.31 -9.10 -7.68
N ASN A 497 -20.78 -10.28 -8.09
CA ASN A 497 -21.68 -11.11 -7.27
C ASN A 497 -20.91 -12.13 -6.42
N ASP A 498 -19.78 -11.74 -5.89
CA ASP A 498 -18.89 -12.66 -5.19
C ASP A 498 -19.30 -12.77 -3.73
N LEU A 499 -19.91 -13.90 -3.36
CA LEU A 499 -20.12 -14.33 -2.00
C LEU A 499 -19.33 -15.61 -1.79
N GLU A 500 -18.12 -15.49 -1.27
CA GLU A 500 -17.26 -16.62 -1.03
C GLU A 500 -16.98 -16.78 0.47
N PRO A 501 -17.77 -17.62 1.19
CA PRO A 501 -17.45 -17.96 2.55
C PRO A 501 -16.28 -18.95 2.57
N VAL A 502 -15.23 -18.54 3.21
CA VAL A 502 -14.03 -19.35 3.40
C VAL A 502 -13.82 -19.64 4.88
N TYR A 503 -13.12 -20.70 5.17
CA TYR A 503 -12.68 -20.99 6.52
C TYR A 503 -11.27 -21.58 6.52
N LEU A 504 -10.55 -21.29 7.59
CA LEU A 504 -9.25 -21.87 7.87
C LEU A 504 -9.44 -22.99 8.89
N LYS A 505 -8.96 -24.20 8.56
CA LYS A 505 -8.98 -25.35 9.47
C LYS A 505 -7.96 -25.18 10.60
N PRO A 506 -8.13 -25.95 11.73
CA PRO A 506 -7.08 -26.03 12.74
C PRO A 506 -5.74 -26.39 12.13
N GLU A 507 -4.68 -25.66 12.54
CA GLU A 507 -3.31 -25.83 12.05
C GLU A 507 -3.12 -25.61 10.53
N GLY A 508 -4.16 -25.18 9.81
CA GLY A 508 -4.10 -24.81 8.40
C GLY A 508 -3.35 -23.50 8.19
N LYS A 509 -2.71 -23.37 7.02
CA LYS A 509 -2.02 -22.14 6.59
C LYS A 509 -2.72 -21.44 5.43
N GLU A 510 -3.69 -22.08 4.82
CA GLU A 510 -4.39 -21.60 3.64
C GLU A 510 -5.89 -21.56 3.88
N ASP A 511 -6.53 -20.55 3.34
CA ASP A 511 -7.97 -20.42 3.32
C ASP A 511 -8.54 -21.33 2.23
N PHE A 512 -9.68 -21.92 2.52
CA PHE A 512 -10.38 -22.77 1.58
C PHE A 512 -11.87 -22.37 1.57
N PRO A 513 -12.53 -22.38 0.40
CA PRO A 513 -13.99 -22.37 0.37
C PRO A 513 -14.53 -23.49 1.26
N ILE A 514 -15.63 -23.21 1.96
CA ILE A 514 -16.27 -24.24 2.80
C ILE A 514 -16.78 -25.36 1.90
N PRO A 515 -16.26 -26.61 2.01
CA PRO A 515 -16.69 -27.71 1.14
C PRO A 515 -18.18 -28.00 1.29
N LEU A 516 -18.87 -28.19 0.19
CA LEU A 516 -20.33 -28.45 0.18
C LEU A 516 -20.71 -29.70 0.98
N GLU A 517 -19.86 -30.71 1.03
CA GLU A 517 -20.07 -31.92 1.82
C GLU A 517 -20.07 -31.68 3.33
N LEU A 518 -19.60 -30.50 3.79
CA LEU A 518 -19.68 -30.07 5.18
C LEU A 518 -20.94 -29.24 5.49
N LEU A 519 -21.67 -28.85 4.46
CA LEU A 519 -22.88 -28.06 4.58
C LEU A 519 -24.12 -28.96 4.39
N TYR A 520 -25.03 -28.90 5.34
CA TYR A 520 -26.20 -29.76 5.41
C TYR A 520 -27.47 -28.92 5.45
N SER A 521 -28.50 -29.37 4.74
CA SER A 521 -29.82 -28.78 4.82
C SER A 521 -30.92 -29.86 4.74
N ARG A 522 -32.14 -29.50 5.13
CA ARG A 522 -33.34 -30.35 4.88
C ARG A 522 -33.72 -30.20 3.41
N ASN A 523 -34.16 -31.30 2.80
CA ASN A 523 -34.73 -31.29 1.44
C ASN A 523 -36.02 -30.47 1.35
#